data_a660276c182d2e91ac8c946876e0d0bc
#
_entry.id   a660276c182d2e91ac8c946876e0d0bc
#
_cell.length_a   1.000
_cell.length_b   1.000
_cell.length_c   1.000
_cell.angle_alpha   90.00
_cell.angle_beta   90.00
_cell.angle_gamma   90.00
#
_symmetry.space_group_name_H-M   'P 1'
#
loop_
_entity.id
_entity.type
_entity.pdbx_description
1 polymer ?
#
loop_
_entity_poly.entity_id
_entity_poly.type
_entity_poly.pdbx_seq_one_letter_code
_entity_poly.pdbx_strand_id
1 'polypeptide(L)'
;MPREDIFVATKLYPNQYSNPETAIEECLSKLDIGYIDLMLLHHPGTNDVKAYKAIEKYVAAGKIRSIGVSCYYVKEISEFLPKVNIKPVLVQNEVHPYYQDTEVVEHLHNLGIVVEAWYPLGGRGHQKELLSDPVLSKIAVSHNKSVAQVILRWDLQRSVVVIPGSSNPDHIKENISIFDFSLTDDEMAQIAALNRNEKHDWY
;
A
#
# COMPACT_ATOMS: atom_id res chain seq x y z
N MET A 1 -22.70 -9.85 4.24
CA MET A 1 -21.62 -9.39 5.14
C MET A 1 -21.98 -7.98 5.58
N PRO A 2 -22.01 -7.67 6.87
CA PRO A 2 -22.28 -6.32 7.37
C PRO A 2 -21.24 -5.32 6.82
N ARG A 3 -21.65 -4.05 6.64
CA ARG A 3 -20.75 -3.02 6.09
C ARG A 3 -19.53 -2.77 6.99
N GLU A 4 -19.72 -2.86 8.28
CA GLU A 4 -18.68 -2.68 9.30
C GLU A 4 -17.59 -3.76 9.30
N ASP A 5 -17.87 -4.92 8.70
CA ASP A 5 -16.91 -6.03 8.57
C ASP A 5 -15.99 -5.87 7.35
N ILE A 6 -16.21 -4.82 6.53
CA ILE A 6 -15.46 -4.59 5.29
C ILE A 6 -14.71 -3.27 5.40
N PHE A 7 -13.40 -3.30 5.10
CA PHE A 7 -12.59 -2.09 4.94
C PHE A 7 -12.49 -1.74 3.46
N VAL A 8 -13.04 -0.59 3.07
CA VAL A 8 -13.08 -0.13 1.66
C VAL A 8 -12.15 1.05 1.48
N ALA A 9 -11.14 0.86 0.64
CA ALA A 9 -10.24 1.92 0.21
C ALA A 9 -10.48 2.30 -1.26
N THR A 10 -10.39 3.58 -1.57
CA THR A 10 -10.45 4.10 -2.93
C THR A 10 -9.49 5.28 -3.11
N LYS A 11 -9.34 5.77 -4.34
CA LYS A 11 -8.40 6.83 -4.67
C LYS A 11 -9.02 7.90 -5.55
N LEU A 12 -8.55 9.14 -5.39
CA LEU A 12 -8.73 10.21 -6.37
C LEU A 12 -7.52 10.26 -7.29
N TYR A 13 -7.77 10.35 -8.60
CA TYR A 13 -6.73 10.51 -9.61
C TYR A 13 -6.34 11.98 -9.81
N PRO A 14 -5.11 12.29 -10.26
CA PRO A 14 -4.65 13.67 -10.46
C PRO A 14 -5.55 14.53 -11.36
N ASN A 15 -6.18 13.95 -12.36
CA ASN A 15 -7.14 14.64 -13.22
C ASN A 15 -8.44 15.07 -12.52
N GLN A 16 -8.69 14.56 -11.31
CA GLN A 16 -9.85 14.88 -10.47
C GLN A 16 -9.52 15.98 -9.42
N TYR A 17 -8.25 16.31 -9.21
CA TYR A 17 -7.82 17.24 -8.15
C TYR A 17 -8.29 18.69 -8.36
N SER A 18 -8.66 19.08 -9.57
CA SER A 18 -9.22 20.40 -9.85
C SER A 18 -10.66 20.56 -9.35
N ASN A 19 -11.45 19.47 -9.33
CA ASN A 19 -12.84 19.40 -8.88
C ASN A 19 -13.04 18.25 -7.88
N PRO A 20 -12.36 18.26 -6.73
CA PRO A 20 -12.28 17.10 -5.86
C PRO A 20 -13.61 16.75 -5.19
N GLU A 21 -14.44 17.75 -4.84
CA GLU A 21 -15.74 17.52 -4.22
C GLU A 21 -16.66 16.70 -5.15
N THR A 22 -16.70 17.04 -6.42
CA THR A 22 -17.49 16.28 -7.43
C THR A 22 -17.00 14.85 -7.52
N ALA A 23 -15.69 14.64 -7.57
CA ALA A 23 -15.10 13.29 -7.64
C ALA A 23 -15.35 12.45 -6.38
N ILE A 24 -15.32 13.06 -5.19
CA ILE A 24 -15.65 12.39 -3.92
C ILE A 24 -17.12 11.96 -3.91
N GLU A 25 -18.04 12.86 -4.28
CA GLU A 25 -19.47 12.53 -4.35
C GLU A 25 -19.76 11.41 -5.36
N GLU A 26 -19.08 11.43 -6.52
CA GLU A 26 -19.18 10.33 -7.48
C GLU A 26 -18.69 9.00 -6.89
N CYS A 27 -17.58 8.99 -6.16
CA CYS A 27 -17.08 7.79 -5.49
C CYS A 27 -18.10 7.27 -4.46
N LEU A 28 -18.62 8.15 -3.60
CA LEU A 28 -19.62 7.79 -2.59
C LEU A 28 -20.89 7.24 -3.23
N SER A 29 -21.38 7.88 -4.29
CA SER A 29 -22.58 7.44 -5.03
C SER A 29 -22.38 6.12 -5.74
N LYS A 30 -21.23 5.91 -6.40
CA LYS A 30 -20.94 4.66 -7.13
C LYS A 30 -20.71 3.46 -6.20
N LEU A 31 -20.11 3.69 -5.05
CA LEU A 31 -19.90 2.63 -4.06
C LEU A 31 -21.18 2.28 -3.30
N ASP A 32 -22.04 3.27 -3.05
CA ASP A 32 -23.34 3.13 -2.35
C ASP A 32 -23.26 2.30 -1.05
N ILE A 33 -22.22 2.57 -0.24
CA ILE A 33 -21.91 1.82 0.98
C ILE A 33 -21.98 2.66 2.26
N GLY A 34 -22.52 3.87 2.16
CA GLY A 34 -22.72 4.81 3.28
C GLY A 34 -21.47 5.62 3.64
N TYR A 35 -20.31 5.02 3.76
CA TYR A 35 -19.03 5.68 4.04
C TYR A 35 -17.85 4.93 3.41
N ILE A 36 -16.71 5.63 3.25
CA ILE A 36 -15.45 5.06 2.78
C ILE A 36 -14.50 4.97 3.98
N ASP A 37 -13.81 3.84 4.16
CA ASP A 37 -12.88 3.67 5.29
C ASP A 37 -11.56 4.42 5.05
N LEU A 38 -11.04 4.40 3.81
CA LEU A 38 -9.81 5.08 3.45
C LEU A 38 -9.91 5.69 2.05
N MET A 39 -9.63 6.97 1.94
CA MET A 39 -9.47 7.63 0.64
C MET A 39 -8.04 8.13 0.46
N LEU A 40 -7.42 7.79 -0.67
CA LEU A 40 -6.06 8.17 -1.01
C LEU A 40 -6.05 9.21 -2.15
N LEU A 41 -5.07 10.10 -2.14
CA LEU A 41 -4.60 10.71 -3.38
C LEU A 41 -3.73 9.70 -4.12
N HIS A 42 -4.01 9.50 -5.42
CA HIS A 42 -3.36 8.42 -6.19
C HIS A 42 -1.88 8.70 -6.49
N HIS A 43 -1.53 9.97 -6.73
CA HIS A 43 -0.15 10.44 -6.98
C HIS A 43 0.00 11.90 -6.54
N PRO A 44 1.23 12.39 -6.30
CA PRO A 44 1.51 13.83 -6.23
C PRO A 44 1.08 14.51 -7.54
N GLY A 45 0.59 15.73 -7.46
CA GLY A 45 0.20 16.44 -8.67
C GLY A 45 -0.32 17.85 -8.41
N THR A 46 -0.59 18.58 -9.48
CA THR A 46 -1.20 19.91 -9.39
C THR A 46 -2.53 19.84 -8.65
N ASN A 47 -2.70 20.69 -7.65
CA ASN A 47 -3.88 20.73 -6.77
C ASN A 47 -4.04 19.54 -5.79
N ASP A 48 -3.03 18.73 -5.55
CA ASP A 48 -3.08 17.63 -4.59
C ASP A 48 -3.45 18.11 -3.17
N VAL A 49 -2.85 19.21 -2.68
CA VAL A 49 -3.19 19.83 -1.40
C VAL A 49 -4.67 20.32 -1.38
N LYS A 50 -5.16 20.88 -2.49
CA LYS A 50 -6.57 21.27 -2.61
C LYS A 50 -7.49 20.06 -2.51
N ALA A 51 -7.16 18.99 -3.24
CA ALA A 51 -7.93 17.74 -3.22
C ALA A 51 -7.90 17.09 -1.84
N TYR A 52 -6.75 17.08 -1.18
CA TYR A 52 -6.62 16.55 0.18
C TYR A 52 -7.49 17.32 1.18
N LYS A 53 -7.44 18.65 1.13
CA LYS A 53 -8.29 19.51 1.99
C LYS A 53 -9.79 19.35 1.72
N ALA A 54 -10.17 18.98 0.49
CA ALA A 54 -11.56 18.62 0.22
C ALA A 54 -11.89 17.30 0.95
N ILE A 55 -11.04 16.26 0.87
CA ILE A 55 -11.28 15.01 1.59
C ILE A 55 -11.36 15.25 3.10
N GLU A 56 -10.55 16.14 3.69
CA GLU A 56 -10.61 16.50 5.13
C GLU A 56 -12.02 16.95 5.55
N LYS A 57 -12.75 17.67 4.69
CA LYS A 57 -14.15 18.08 4.97
C LYS A 57 -15.09 16.88 5.05
N TYR A 58 -14.87 15.87 4.20
CA TYR A 58 -15.67 14.64 4.22
C TYR A 58 -15.31 13.73 5.39
N VAL A 59 -14.07 13.79 5.88
CA VAL A 59 -13.69 13.17 7.15
C VAL A 59 -14.44 13.82 8.30
N ALA A 60 -14.47 15.16 8.37
CA ALA A 60 -15.22 15.89 9.39
C ALA A 60 -16.73 15.62 9.32
N ALA A 61 -17.27 15.34 8.13
CA ALA A 61 -18.68 14.98 7.91
C ALA A 61 -18.97 13.48 8.18
N GLY A 62 -17.97 12.66 8.53
CA GLY A 62 -18.14 11.22 8.78
C GLY A 62 -18.41 10.37 7.53
N LYS A 63 -18.24 10.93 6.33
CA LYS A 63 -18.40 10.23 5.05
C LYS A 63 -17.15 9.45 4.63
N ILE A 64 -16.00 9.86 5.13
CA ILE A 64 -14.70 9.21 4.97
C ILE A 64 -14.12 9.05 6.36
N ARG A 65 -13.60 7.86 6.71
CA ARG A 65 -13.07 7.59 8.05
C ARG A 65 -11.61 7.96 8.20
N SER A 66 -10.82 7.75 7.14
CA SER A 66 -9.39 8.02 7.14
C SER A 66 -8.90 8.47 5.77
N ILE A 67 -7.75 9.11 5.76
CA ILE A 67 -7.18 9.75 4.57
C ILE A 67 -5.69 9.43 4.48
N GLY A 68 -5.22 9.15 3.27
CA GLY A 68 -3.83 8.87 2.97
C GLY A 68 -3.41 9.36 1.59
N VAL A 69 -2.22 8.99 1.19
CA VAL A 69 -1.65 9.34 -0.12
C VAL A 69 -0.95 8.13 -0.74
N SER A 70 -0.63 8.19 -2.02
CA SER A 70 0.10 7.14 -2.73
C SER A 70 1.19 7.76 -3.60
N CYS A 71 2.32 7.06 -3.74
CA CYS A 71 3.51 7.55 -4.47
C CYS A 71 4.13 8.82 -3.88
N TYR A 72 4.01 9.02 -2.56
CA TYR A 72 4.69 10.09 -1.84
C TYR A 72 5.93 9.52 -1.13
N TYR A 73 7.09 10.02 -1.50
CA TYR A 73 8.39 9.65 -0.94
C TYR A 73 8.84 10.71 0.08
N VAL A 74 10.08 10.61 0.59
CA VAL A 74 10.57 11.51 1.64
C VAL A 74 10.39 12.99 1.29
N LYS A 75 10.74 13.38 0.05
CA LYS A 75 10.61 14.76 -0.41
C LYS A 75 9.16 15.20 -0.47
N GLU A 76 8.32 14.44 -1.17
CA GLU A 76 6.91 14.77 -1.37
C GLU A 76 6.18 14.88 -0.03
N ILE A 77 6.39 13.92 0.89
CA ILE A 77 5.75 13.93 2.20
C ILE A 77 6.21 15.12 3.05
N SER A 78 7.50 15.44 3.03
CA SER A 78 8.07 16.57 3.78
C SER A 78 7.52 17.92 3.30
N GLU A 79 7.29 18.08 1.99
CA GLU A 79 6.71 19.28 1.41
C GLU A 79 5.18 19.35 1.57
N PHE A 80 4.52 18.21 1.73
CA PHE A 80 3.07 18.08 1.80
C PHE A 80 2.52 18.29 3.20
N LEU A 81 3.12 17.66 4.21
CA LEU A 81 2.63 17.67 5.59
C LEU A 81 2.37 19.08 6.15
N PRO A 82 3.23 20.09 5.93
CA PRO A 82 2.99 21.44 6.46
C PRO A 82 1.78 22.14 5.83
N LYS A 83 1.24 21.63 4.73
CA LYS A 83 0.16 22.28 3.95
C LYS A 83 -1.22 21.70 4.23
N VAL A 84 -1.32 20.63 5.01
CA VAL A 84 -2.57 19.91 5.31
C VAL A 84 -2.88 19.97 6.80
N ASN A 85 -4.15 19.73 7.19
CA ASN A 85 -4.58 19.81 8.58
C ASN A 85 -4.61 18.42 9.25
N ILE A 86 -4.95 17.39 8.49
CA ILE A 86 -4.99 16.01 8.94
C ILE A 86 -3.77 15.29 8.36
N LYS A 87 -2.90 14.77 9.21
CA LYS A 87 -1.77 13.96 8.77
C LYS A 87 -2.28 12.69 8.07
N PRO A 88 -1.73 12.29 6.90
CA PRO A 88 -2.05 11.01 6.28
C PRO A 88 -1.82 9.86 7.26
N VAL A 89 -2.78 8.95 7.39
CA VAL A 89 -2.63 7.75 8.22
C VAL A 89 -1.82 6.68 7.52
N LEU A 90 -1.78 6.73 6.18
CA LEU A 90 -1.17 5.71 5.33
C LEU A 90 -0.55 6.34 4.09
N VAL A 91 0.60 5.81 3.70
CA VAL A 91 1.23 6.04 2.39
C VAL A 91 1.33 4.70 1.66
N GLN A 92 0.77 4.63 0.44
CA GLN A 92 0.86 3.46 -0.41
C GLN A 92 1.97 3.67 -1.45
N ASN A 93 3.06 2.92 -1.36
CA ASN A 93 4.19 2.97 -2.27
C ASN A 93 4.53 1.58 -2.81
N GLU A 94 5.31 1.52 -3.91
CA GLU A 94 5.85 0.25 -4.38
C GLU A 94 6.86 -0.29 -3.37
N VAL A 95 6.63 -1.53 -2.90
CA VAL A 95 7.56 -2.26 -2.02
C VAL A 95 7.51 -3.74 -2.37
N HIS A 96 8.66 -4.34 -2.65
CA HIS A 96 8.86 -5.77 -2.87
C HIS A 96 10.35 -6.13 -2.68
N PRO A 97 10.77 -7.41 -2.62
CA PRO A 97 12.16 -7.78 -2.32
C PRO A 97 13.24 -7.14 -3.21
N TYR A 98 12.94 -6.78 -4.46
CA TYR A 98 13.91 -6.13 -5.36
C TYR A 98 13.88 -4.59 -5.28
N TYR A 99 12.81 -4.03 -4.69
CA TYR A 99 12.67 -2.61 -4.39
C TYR A 99 12.10 -2.43 -2.99
N GLN A 100 12.98 -2.37 -2.00
CA GLN A 100 12.59 -2.41 -0.59
C GLN A 100 12.30 -1.04 0.01
N ASP A 101 12.81 0.00 -0.62
CA ASP A 101 12.63 1.43 -0.27
C ASP A 101 12.76 1.71 1.23
N THR A 102 13.79 1.09 1.85
CA THR A 102 13.95 1.00 3.31
C THR A 102 13.99 2.38 3.96
N GLU A 103 14.71 3.33 3.36
CA GLU A 103 14.81 4.71 3.87
C GLU A 103 13.43 5.38 3.95
N VAL A 104 12.61 5.24 2.91
CA VAL A 104 11.26 5.82 2.87
C VAL A 104 10.34 5.12 3.85
N VAL A 105 10.40 3.79 3.94
CA VAL A 105 9.60 3.00 4.89
C VAL A 105 9.92 3.42 6.33
N GLU A 106 11.19 3.52 6.69
CA GLU A 106 11.63 3.96 8.03
C GLU A 106 11.23 5.41 8.31
N HIS A 107 11.39 6.30 7.33
CA HIS A 107 10.99 7.70 7.47
C HIS A 107 9.49 7.83 7.76
N LEU A 108 8.65 7.12 7.02
CA LEU A 108 7.20 7.13 7.22
C LEU A 108 6.80 6.53 8.57
N HIS A 109 7.42 5.42 8.99
CA HIS A 109 7.20 4.83 10.31
C HIS A 109 7.58 5.80 11.44
N ASN A 110 8.70 6.51 11.32
CA ASN A 110 9.12 7.53 12.30
C ASN A 110 8.12 8.69 12.40
N LEU A 111 7.39 8.98 11.33
CA LEU A 111 6.28 9.93 11.33
C LEU A 111 4.97 9.34 11.90
N GLY A 112 4.95 8.05 12.25
CA GLY A 112 3.73 7.33 12.67
C GLY A 112 2.73 7.17 11.52
N ILE A 113 3.22 7.00 10.30
CA ILE A 113 2.41 6.76 9.09
C ILE A 113 2.57 5.30 8.68
N VAL A 114 1.47 4.62 8.44
CA VAL A 114 1.46 3.23 7.95
C VAL A 114 1.95 3.19 6.50
N VAL A 115 2.79 2.22 6.19
CA VAL A 115 3.20 1.94 4.80
C VAL A 115 2.40 0.77 4.26
N GLU A 116 1.84 0.94 3.07
CA GLU A 116 1.15 -0.12 2.33
C GLU A 116 1.88 -0.41 1.03
N ALA A 117 2.25 -1.67 0.83
CA ALA A 117 2.96 -2.11 -0.36
C ALA A 117 2.02 -2.22 -1.55
N TRP A 118 2.26 -1.40 -2.56
CA TRP A 118 1.76 -1.61 -3.90
C TRP A 118 2.74 -2.51 -4.66
N TYR A 119 2.25 -3.42 -5.48
CA TYR A 119 3.07 -4.44 -6.15
C TYR A 119 3.91 -5.33 -5.23
N PRO A 120 3.40 -5.83 -4.09
CA PRO A 120 4.21 -6.64 -3.16
C PRO A 120 4.81 -7.88 -3.84
N LEU A 121 4.19 -8.38 -4.90
CA LEU A 121 4.67 -9.53 -5.68
C LEU A 121 5.37 -9.13 -6.99
N GLY A 122 5.94 -7.91 -7.08
CA GLY A 122 6.78 -7.45 -8.20
C GLY A 122 6.04 -6.80 -9.37
N GLY A 123 4.71 -6.79 -9.37
CA GLY A 123 3.93 -6.07 -10.38
C GLY A 123 3.92 -6.69 -11.79
N ARG A 124 3.41 -5.91 -12.74
CA ARG A 124 3.20 -6.39 -14.12
C ARG A 124 4.53 -6.64 -14.83
N GLY A 125 4.70 -7.85 -15.37
CA GLY A 125 5.88 -8.24 -16.15
C GLY A 125 7.04 -8.77 -15.30
N HIS A 126 7.11 -8.46 -14.00
CA HIS A 126 8.21 -8.82 -13.11
C HIS A 126 7.86 -9.92 -12.09
N GLN A 127 6.58 -10.23 -11.93
CA GLN A 127 6.11 -11.22 -10.97
C GLN A 127 6.77 -12.59 -11.16
N LYS A 128 6.94 -13.04 -12.43
CA LYS A 128 7.52 -14.36 -12.72
C LYS A 128 8.98 -14.45 -12.23
N GLU A 129 9.76 -13.40 -12.43
CA GLU A 129 11.15 -13.37 -11.99
C GLU A 129 11.21 -13.41 -10.46
N LEU A 130 10.48 -12.55 -9.78
CA LEU A 130 10.46 -12.48 -8.33
C LEU A 130 9.98 -13.79 -7.69
N LEU A 131 8.90 -14.40 -8.20
CA LEU A 131 8.36 -15.64 -7.68
C LEU A 131 9.23 -16.87 -7.99
N SER A 132 10.22 -16.76 -8.87
CA SER A 132 11.19 -17.81 -9.17
C SER A 132 12.58 -17.57 -8.56
N ASP A 133 12.73 -16.54 -7.72
CA ASP A 133 14.00 -16.25 -7.05
C ASP A 133 14.47 -17.44 -6.19
N PRO A 134 15.74 -17.88 -6.34
CA PRO A 134 16.24 -19.07 -5.65
C PRO A 134 16.34 -18.90 -4.13
N VAL A 135 16.59 -17.69 -3.62
CA VAL A 135 16.65 -17.43 -2.17
C VAL A 135 15.24 -17.53 -1.59
N LEU A 136 14.26 -16.84 -2.21
CA LEU A 136 12.87 -16.90 -1.80
C LEU A 136 12.30 -18.32 -1.90
N SER A 137 12.64 -19.05 -2.96
CA SER A 137 12.22 -20.44 -3.14
C SER A 137 12.76 -21.37 -2.05
N LYS A 138 14.03 -21.20 -1.65
CA LYS A 138 14.63 -21.98 -0.55
C LYS A 138 13.92 -21.70 0.78
N ILE A 139 13.63 -20.45 1.08
CA ILE A 139 12.91 -20.06 2.29
C ILE A 139 11.47 -20.61 2.25
N ALA A 140 10.80 -20.54 1.12
CA ALA A 140 9.45 -21.09 0.95
C ALA A 140 9.38 -22.59 1.25
N VAL A 141 10.35 -23.35 0.76
CA VAL A 141 10.46 -24.80 1.04
C VAL A 141 10.64 -25.07 2.53
N SER A 142 11.48 -24.32 3.24
CA SER A 142 11.75 -24.55 4.67
C SER A 142 10.50 -24.31 5.54
N HIS A 143 9.59 -23.44 5.10
CA HIS A 143 8.33 -23.16 5.80
C HIS A 143 7.12 -23.94 5.26
N ASN A 144 7.29 -24.76 4.22
CA ASN A 144 6.19 -25.40 3.49
C ASN A 144 5.13 -24.37 3.04
N LYS A 145 5.61 -23.25 2.48
CA LYS A 145 4.80 -22.12 1.98
C LYS A 145 5.12 -21.84 0.51
N SER A 146 4.27 -21.07 -0.16
CA SER A 146 4.60 -20.53 -1.48
C SER A 146 5.55 -19.32 -1.36
N VAL A 147 6.26 -19.00 -2.43
CA VAL A 147 7.10 -17.80 -2.50
C VAL A 147 6.29 -16.54 -2.28
N ALA A 148 5.06 -16.48 -2.80
CA ALA A 148 4.15 -15.37 -2.56
C ALA A 148 3.87 -15.18 -1.06
N GLN A 149 3.59 -16.26 -0.34
CA GLN A 149 3.37 -16.19 1.11
C GLN A 149 4.62 -15.71 1.87
N VAL A 150 5.82 -16.14 1.47
CA VAL A 150 7.08 -15.67 2.06
C VAL A 150 7.25 -14.16 1.88
N ILE A 151 7.02 -13.65 0.67
CA ILE A 151 7.14 -12.21 0.37
C ILE A 151 6.13 -11.41 1.20
N LEU A 152 4.86 -11.82 1.20
CA LEU A 152 3.82 -11.13 1.97
C LEU A 152 4.10 -11.16 3.47
N ARG A 153 4.63 -12.27 3.99
CA ARG A 153 5.04 -12.38 5.40
C ARG A 153 6.23 -11.49 5.73
N TRP A 154 7.20 -11.40 4.83
CA TRP A 154 8.35 -10.52 4.95
C TRP A 154 7.93 -9.05 5.08
N ASP A 155 7.02 -8.57 4.23
CA ASP A 155 6.48 -7.22 4.33
C ASP A 155 5.78 -6.98 5.68
N LEU A 156 4.92 -7.92 6.12
CA LEU A 156 4.24 -7.81 7.42
C LEU A 156 5.23 -7.73 8.59
N GLN A 157 6.34 -8.48 8.54
CA GLN A 157 7.36 -8.42 9.60
C GLN A 157 8.16 -7.11 9.59
N ARG A 158 8.13 -6.37 8.49
CA ARG A 158 8.62 -5.00 8.37
C ARG A 158 7.56 -3.94 8.75
N SER A 159 6.41 -4.35 9.28
CA SER A 159 5.26 -3.47 9.55
C SER A 159 4.72 -2.78 8.29
N VAL A 160 4.83 -3.43 7.14
CA VAL A 160 4.28 -2.99 5.85
C VAL A 160 3.00 -3.77 5.58
N VAL A 161 1.89 -3.07 5.34
CA VAL A 161 0.62 -3.67 4.93
C VAL A 161 0.70 -4.11 3.47
N VAL A 162 0.11 -5.25 3.14
CA VAL A 162 0.15 -5.80 1.76
C VAL A 162 -1.25 -5.90 1.17
N ILE A 163 -1.36 -5.58 -0.12
CA ILE A 163 -2.62 -5.65 -0.89
C ILE A 163 -2.46 -6.52 -2.15
N PRO A 164 -2.15 -7.83 -1.99
CA PRO A 164 -2.00 -8.72 -3.12
C PRO A 164 -3.35 -8.95 -3.80
N GLY A 165 -3.42 -8.71 -5.12
CA GLY A 165 -4.61 -8.96 -5.92
C GLY A 165 -4.53 -10.29 -6.66
N SER A 166 -5.64 -11.03 -6.73
CA SER A 166 -5.78 -12.19 -7.61
C SER A 166 -7.24 -12.42 -8.00
N SER A 167 -7.46 -12.99 -9.18
CA SER A 167 -8.76 -13.54 -9.61
C SER A 167 -8.84 -15.06 -9.40
N ASN A 168 -7.73 -15.71 -9.00
CA ASN A 168 -7.69 -17.14 -8.69
C ASN A 168 -8.05 -17.36 -7.21
N PRO A 169 -9.13 -18.11 -6.88
CA PRO A 169 -9.53 -18.37 -5.51
C PRO A 169 -8.46 -19.01 -4.63
N ASP A 170 -7.62 -19.88 -5.20
CA ASP A 170 -6.55 -20.54 -4.46
C ASP A 170 -5.47 -19.52 -4.06
N HIS A 171 -5.08 -18.63 -4.97
CA HIS A 171 -4.14 -17.56 -4.64
C HIS A 171 -4.71 -16.58 -3.60
N ILE A 172 -6.03 -16.27 -3.66
CA ILE A 172 -6.67 -15.42 -2.65
C ILE A 172 -6.57 -16.07 -1.27
N LYS A 173 -6.82 -17.40 -1.19
CA LYS A 173 -6.69 -18.15 0.04
C LYS A 173 -5.23 -18.22 0.53
N GLU A 174 -4.27 -18.43 -0.36
CA GLU A 174 -2.85 -18.41 -0.02
C GLU A 174 -2.41 -17.05 0.51
N ASN A 175 -2.81 -15.97 -0.16
CA ASN A 175 -2.43 -14.60 0.21
C ASN A 175 -2.85 -14.21 1.64
N ILE A 176 -3.97 -14.74 2.16
CA ILE A 176 -4.40 -14.51 3.53
C ILE A 176 -3.81 -15.52 4.53
N SER A 177 -3.29 -16.66 4.06
CA SER A 177 -2.75 -17.73 4.92
C SER A 177 -1.28 -17.51 5.25
N ILE A 178 -0.96 -16.35 5.84
CA ILE A 178 0.41 -15.87 6.12
C ILE A 178 0.64 -15.53 7.60
N PHE A 179 -0.31 -15.86 8.48
CA PHE A 179 -0.23 -15.55 9.90
C PHE A 179 0.19 -16.71 10.79
N ASP A 180 0.35 -17.91 10.22
CA ASP A 180 0.65 -19.17 10.91
C ASP A 180 2.15 -19.54 10.91
N PHE A 181 3.01 -18.67 10.39
CA PHE A 181 4.46 -18.82 10.39
C PHE A 181 5.16 -17.48 10.54
N SER A 182 6.46 -17.51 10.84
CA SER A 182 7.31 -16.31 10.88
C SER A 182 8.66 -16.63 10.25
N LEU A 183 9.20 -15.64 9.55
CA LEU A 183 10.58 -15.69 9.04
C LEU A 183 11.54 -15.39 10.20
N THR A 184 12.67 -16.09 10.21
CA THR A 184 13.77 -15.84 11.14
C THR A 184 14.54 -14.56 10.76
N ASP A 185 15.32 -14.02 11.69
CA ASP A 185 16.15 -12.84 11.41
C ASP A 185 17.15 -13.09 10.28
N ASP A 186 17.67 -14.33 10.16
CA ASP A 186 18.58 -14.72 9.08
C ASP A 186 17.86 -14.74 7.72
N GLU A 187 16.63 -15.27 7.66
CA GLU A 187 15.81 -15.24 6.44
C GLU A 187 15.40 -13.81 6.06
N MET A 188 15.06 -12.97 7.04
CA MET A 188 14.80 -11.55 6.81
C MET A 188 16.04 -10.85 6.24
N ALA A 189 17.23 -11.14 6.74
CA ALA A 189 18.50 -10.60 6.22
C ALA A 189 18.80 -11.12 4.80
N GLN A 190 18.54 -12.41 4.52
CA GLN A 190 18.69 -12.95 3.17
C GLN A 190 17.76 -12.26 2.16
N ILE A 191 16.52 -11.99 2.53
CA ILE A 191 15.58 -11.24 1.67
C ILE A 191 16.01 -9.78 1.54
N ALA A 192 16.48 -9.16 2.63
CA ALA A 192 17.02 -7.79 2.57
C ALA A 192 18.19 -7.65 1.58
N ALA A 193 19.03 -8.69 1.46
CA ALA A 193 20.14 -8.73 0.51
C ALA A 193 19.70 -8.81 -0.97
N LEU A 194 18.42 -9.09 -1.26
CA LEU A 194 17.88 -9.12 -2.62
C LEU A 194 17.58 -7.73 -3.19
N ASN A 195 17.69 -6.66 -2.39
CA ASN A 195 17.40 -5.31 -2.84
C ASN A 195 18.28 -4.90 -4.03
N ARG A 196 17.65 -4.52 -5.12
CA ARG A 196 18.31 -4.04 -6.34
C ARG A 196 18.07 -2.57 -6.59
N ASN A 197 17.21 -1.91 -5.77
CA ASN A 197 16.63 -0.59 -6.03
C ASN A 197 15.94 -0.53 -7.41
N GLU A 198 15.34 -1.65 -7.81
CA GLU A 198 14.70 -1.83 -9.11
C GLU A 198 13.20 -1.57 -8.99
N LYS A 199 12.82 -0.32 -9.22
CA LYS A 199 11.43 0.11 -9.24
C LYS A 199 10.77 -0.33 -10.54
N HIS A 200 9.61 -0.99 -10.44
CA HIS A 200 8.85 -1.51 -11.59
C HIS A 200 7.74 -0.55 -12.02
N ASP A 201 7.41 0.39 -11.18
CA ASP A 201 6.48 1.46 -11.48
C ASP A 201 7.22 2.69 -12.03
N TRP A 202 6.57 3.39 -12.93
CA TRP A 202 7.11 4.60 -13.59
C TRP A 202 6.60 5.91 -12.95
N TYR A 203 5.89 5.84 -11.81
CA TYR A 203 5.44 6.99 -11.02
C TYR A 203 6.45 7.39 -9.95
#